data_9f0bdfcf9ea0dbd6ccc7f021f19f3709
#
_entry.id   9f0bdfcf9ea0dbd6ccc7f021f19f3709
#
_cell.length_a   1.000
_cell.length_b   1.000
_cell.length_c   1.000
_cell.angle_alpha   90.00
_cell.angle_beta   90.00
_cell.angle_gamma   90.00
#
_symmetry.space_group_name_H-M   'P 1'
#
loop_
_entity.id
_entity.type
_entity.pdbx_description
1 polymer ?
#
loop_
_entity_poly.entity_id
_entity_poly.type
_entity_poly.pdbx_seq_one_letter_code
_entity_poly.pdbx_strand_id
1 'polypeptide(L)'
;MGLTIRRIRDWVFTIPFLLGFGLALVVFDVAGRIVRPFGLRPFERVMAALQWTLIAVFRICGTKVSVERSPLVAAGTGYAVVANHQSLFDIVLIGGLLFSNYPKYVAKKELGRFIPSISLNLKHGGNALIDREDRTQAVAAIAEMAATAQARDVSVVILPAGTRSRDGRLGPFRRGGAEAMLAAADCLPVVPAVIDGSWRLLRNGLMPVPFGTVVRVRFGEPLSRHAGDAADVGERAEREIRRTLAAWRAET
;
A
#
# COMPACT_ATOMS: atom_id res chain seq x y z
N MET A 1 -16.34 -14.20 30.48
CA MET A 1 -14.94 -14.61 30.73
C MET A 1 -14.08 -14.65 29.47
N GLY A 2 -14.50 -15.24 28.34
CA GLY A 2 -13.69 -15.33 27.13
C GLY A 2 -13.34 -14.00 26.43
N LEU A 3 -14.22 -13.02 26.44
CA LEU A 3 -13.96 -11.69 25.83
C LEU A 3 -12.90 -10.90 26.60
N THR A 4 -12.86 -11.00 27.92
CA THR A 4 -11.88 -10.31 28.78
C THR A 4 -10.47 -10.91 28.57
N ILE A 5 -10.35 -12.22 28.50
CA ILE A 5 -9.07 -12.92 28.25
C ILE A 5 -8.51 -12.55 26.86
N ARG A 6 -9.34 -12.53 25.83
CA ARG A 6 -8.93 -12.11 24.48
C ARG A 6 -8.42 -10.67 24.48
N ARG A 7 -9.11 -9.76 25.16
CA ARG A 7 -8.72 -8.35 25.24
C ARG A 7 -7.41 -8.15 26.00
N ILE A 8 -7.19 -8.90 27.08
CA ILE A 8 -5.90 -8.88 27.82
C ILE A 8 -4.77 -9.34 26.89
N ARG A 9 -4.95 -10.47 26.21
CA ARG A 9 -3.96 -10.96 25.24
C ARG A 9 -3.66 -9.92 24.16
N ASP A 10 -4.69 -9.35 23.56
CA ASP A 10 -4.52 -8.34 22.50
C ASP A 10 -3.69 -7.15 23.02
N TRP A 11 -3.88 -6.69 24.26
CA TRP A 11 -3.07 -5.64 24.87
C TRP A 11 -1.63 -6.07 25.15
N VAL A 12 -1.42 -7.27 25.67
CA VAL A 12 -0.09 -7.84 25.96
C VAL A 12 0.80 -7.81 24.72
N PHE A 13 0.25 -8.14 23.56
CA PHE A 13 1.01 -8.15 22.31
C PHE A 13 1.00 -6.80 21.57
N THR A 14 0.01 -5.94 21.81
CA THR A 14 -0.04 -4.61 21.22
C THR A 14 1.09 -3.71 21.70
N ILE A 15 1.43 -3.76 22.99
CA ILE A 15 2.50 -2.90 23.53
C ILE A 15 3.85 -3.18 22.86
N PRO A 16 4.38 -4.42 22.84
CA PRO A 16 5.64 -4.70 22.15
C PRO A 16 5.55 -4.48 20.64
N PHE A 17 4.39 -4.68 20.01
CA PHE A 17 4.16 -4.33 18.61
C PHE A 17 4.35 -2.83 18.38
N LEU A 18 3.72 -1.97 19.18
CA LEU A 18 3.84 -0.51 19.03
C LEU A 18 5.27 -0.02 19.28
N LEU A 19 5.95 -0.60 20.25
CA LEU A 19 7.36 -0.29 20.51
C LEU A 19 8.25 -0.70 19.33
N GLY A 20 8.08 -1.91 18.80
CA GLY A 20 8.81 -2.38 17.62
C GLY A 20 8.49 -1.59 16.36
N PHE A 21 7.20 -1.23 16.16
CA PHE A 21 6.77 -0.41 15.04
C PHE A 21 7.34 1.01 15.12
N GLY A 22 7.26 1.66 16.29
CA GLY A 22 7.82 2.99 16.53
C GLY A 22 9.34 3.00 16.39
N LEU A 23 10.03 2.00 16.96
CA LEU A 23 11.48 1.85 16.83
C LEU A 23 11.90 1.71 15.36
N ALA A 24 11.22 0.87 14.60
CA ALA A 24 11.47 0.73 13.16
C ALA A 24 11.32 2.06 12.43
N LEU A 25 10.24 2.82 12.69
CA LEU A 25 10.07 4.13 12.08
C LEU A 25 11.22 5.09 12.39
N VAL A 26 11.70 5.13 13.63
CA VAL A 26 12.80 6.02 14.04
C VAL A 26 14.14 5.59 13.44
N VAL A 27 14.47 4.29 13.52
CA VAL A 27 15.73 3.75 12.98
C VAL A 27 15.83 4.01 11.48
N PHE A 28 14.76 3.73 10.74
CA PHE A 28 14.75 3.94 9.29
C PHE A 28 14.61 5.42 8.90
N ASP A 29 14.09 6.29 9.77
CA ASP A 29 14.14 7.74 9.54
C ASP A 29 15.59 8.25 9.56
N VAL A 30 16.36 7.83 10.56
CA VAL A 30 17.78 8.16 10.66
C VAL A 30 18.55 7.56 9.47
N ALA A 31 18.37 6.29 9.18
CA ALA A 31 19.02 5.63 8.04
C ALA A 31 18.67 6.31 6.72
N GLY A 32 17.39 6.64 6.51
CA GLY A 32 16.93 7.34 5.32
C GLY A 32 17.55 8.73 5.15
N ARG A 33 17.71 9.50 6.24
CA ARG A 33 18.37 10.81 6.22
C ARG A 33 19.86 10.67 5.86
N ILE A 34 20.56 9.69 6.43
CA ILE A 34 21.96 9.40 6.14
C ILE A 34 22.15 9.01 4.67
N VAL A 35 21.27 8.17 4.13
CA VAL A 35 21.43 7.59 2.79
C VAL A 35 20.91 8.52 1.69
N ARG A 36 19.98 9.42 1.99
CA ARG A 36 19.38 10.33 0.98
C ARG A 36 20.39 11.14 0.15
N PRO A 37 21.49 11.70 0.72
CA PRO A 37 22.47 12.45 -0.09
C PRO A 37 23.17 11.61 -1.17
N PHE A 38 23.16 10.28 -1.04
CA PHE A 38 23.78 9.36 -1.99
C PHE A 38 22.86 9.01 -3.18
N GLY A 39 21.68 9.63 -3.25
CA GLY A 39 20.75 9.48 -4.35
C GLY A 39 19.45 8.75 -4.02
N LEU A 40 18.54 8.75 -4.99
CA LEU A 40 17.18 8.25 -4.77
C LEU A 40 17.13 6.72 -4.65
N ARG A 41 17.92 5.97 -5.43
CA ARG A 41 17.87 4.50 -5.40
C ARG A 41 18.36 3.90 -4.05
N PRO A 42 19.48 4.35 -3.44
CA PRO A 42 19.83 3.94 -2.08
C PRO A 42 18.74 4.28 -1.05
N PHE A 43 18.14 5.47 -1.16
CA PHE A 43 17.03 5.87 -0.29
C PHE A 43 15.80 4.96 -0.44
N GLU A 44 15.41 4.61 -1.66
CA GLU A 44 14.32 3.68 -1.95
C GLU A 44 14.55 2.30 -1.34
N ARG A 45 15.77 1.80 -1.37
CA ARG A 45 16.13 0.51 -0.72
C ARG A 45 15.91 0.55 0.79
N VAL A 46 16.29 1.64 1.43
CA VAL A 46 16.07 1.85 2.88
C VAL A 46 14.58 1.89 3.19
N MET A 47 13.79 2.61 2.39
CA MET A 47 12.33 2.69 2.58
C MET A 47 11.62 1.37 2.28
N ALA A 48 12.08 0.60 1.32
CA ALA A 48 11.57 -0.74 1.06
C ALA A 48 11.91 -1.70 2.22
N ALA A 49 13.12 -1.62 2.75
CA ALA A 49 13.53 -2.39 3.94
C ALA A 49 12.68 -2.03 5.18
N LEU A 50 12.34 -0.76 5.37
CA LEU A 50 11.39 -0.34 6.40
C LEU A 50 10.05 -1.08 6.24
N GLN A 51 9.45 -1.03 5.06
CA GLN A 51 8.14 -1.65 4.82
C GLN A 51 8.18 -3.16 5.06
N TRP A 52 9.24 -3.83 4.61
CA TRP A 52 9.45 -5.26 4.88
C TRP A 52 9.61 -5.55 6.38
N THR A 53 10.39 -4.72 7.10
CA THR A 53 10.55 -4.83 8.56
C THR A 53 9.24 -4.65 9.28
N LEU A 54 8.39 -3.69 8.86
CA LEU A 54 7.08 -3.48 9.46
C LEU A 54 6.15 -4.68 9.26
N ILE A 55 6.23 -5.40 8.11
CA ILE A 55 5.52 -6.67 7.94
C ILE A 55 6.00 -7.72 8.95
N ALA A 56 7.31 -7.79 9.21
CA ALA A 56 7.85 -8.71 10.21
C ALA A 56 7.37 -8.35 11.63
N VAL A 57 7.26 -7.06 11.94
CA VAL A 57 6.76 -6.56 13.24
C VAL A 57 5.30 -6.97 13.48
N PHE A 58 4.46 -7.12 12.45
CA PHE A 58 3.09 -7.63 12.63
C PHE A 58 3.04 -9.03 13.27
N ARG A 59 4.09 -9.84 13.13
CA ARG A 59 4.17 -11.17 13.74
C ARG A 59 4.13 -11.13 15.28
N ILE A 60 4.53 -10.01 15.90
CA ILE A 60 4.42 -9.79 17.33
C ILE A 60 2.97 -9.93 17.81
N CYS A 61 2.02 -9.39 17.02
CA CYS A 61 0.58 -9.58 17.27
C CYS A 61 0.03 -10.90 16.68
N GLY A 62 0.88 -11.86 16.33
CA GLY A 62 0.45 -13.11 15.73
C GLY A 62 -0.20 -12.95 14.35
N THR A 63 -0.06 -11.79 13.70
CA THR A 63 -0.64 -11.55 12.39
C THR A 63 0.03 -12.44 11.35
N LYS A 64 -0.78 -13.14 10.57
CA LYS A 64 -0.33 -13.99 9.47
C LYS A 64 -0.66 -13.30 8.15
N VAL A 65 0.36 -13.13 7.30
CA VAL A 65 0.19 -12.58 5.96
C VAL A 65 0.35 -13.71 4.95
N SER A 66 -0.74 -14.06 4.26
CA SER A 66 -0.73 -15.00 3.14
C SER A 66 -0.61 -14.22 1.84
N VAL A 67 0.29 -14.64 0.97
CA VAL A 67 0.60 -13.92 -0.27
C VAL A 67 0.44 -14.85 -1.46
N GLU A 68 -0.40 -14.43 -2.40
CA GLU A 68 -0.52 -15.03 -3.74
C GLU A 68 0.06 -14.03 -4.74
N ARG A 69 0.99 -14.46 -5.57
CA ARG A 69 1.58 -13.61 -6.61
C ARG A 69 1.60 -14.35 -7.92
N SER A 70 1.06 -13.71 -8.98
CA SER A 70 1.24 -14.22 -10.34
C SER A 70 2.75 -14.32 -10.67
N PRO A 71 3.20 -15.41 -11.30
CA PRO A 71 4.59 -15.55 -11.75
C PRO A 71 4.99 -14.48 -12.78
N LEU A 72 4.02 -13.82 -13.41
CA LEU A 72 4.24 -12.72 -14.34
C LEU A 72 4.55 -11.39 -13.65
N VAL A 73 4.39 -11.31 -12.30
CA VAL A 73 4.80 -10.14 -11.52
C VAL A 73 6.24 -10.32 -11.07
N ALA A 74 7.16 -9.89 -11.93
CA ALA A 74 8.59 -10.03 -11.73
C ALA A 74 9.15 -9.01 -10.72
N ALA A 75 10.26 -9.37 -10.09
CA ALA A 75 11.03 -8.47 -9.25
C ALA A 75 11.82 -7.46 -10.10
N GLY A 76 11.94 -6.22 -9.61
CA GLY A 76 12.73 -5.17 -10.27
C GLY A 76 12.08 -4.54 -11.50
N THR A 77 10.81 -4.83 -11.75
CA THR A 77 10.02 -4.30 -12.87
C THR A 77 8.98 -3.32 -12.35
N GLY A 78 8.73 -2.23 -13.08
CA GLY A 78 7.66 -1.26 -12.78
C GLY A 78 6.28 -1.78 -13.14
N TYR A 79 5.30 -1.50 -12.30
CA TYR A 79 3.88 -1.83 -12.50
C TYR A 79 2.98 -0.68 -12.10
N ALA A 80 1.86 -0.51 -12.80
CA ALA A 80 0.75 0.31 -12.33
C ALA A 80 -0.19 -0.57 -11.49
N VAL A 81 -0.07 -0.48 -10.16
CA VAL A 81 -0.83 -1.30 -9.21
C VAL A 81 -2.12 -0.61 -8.83
N VAL A 82 -3.24 -1.26 -9.09
CA VAL A 82 -4.57 -0.82 -8.64
C VAL A 82 -5.01 -1.74 -7.52
N ALA A 83 -5.30 -1.19 -6.34
CA ALA A 83 -5.64 -2.00 -5.16
C ALA A 83 -6.87 -1.49 -4.41
N ASN A 84 -7.59 -2.38 -3.73
CA ASN A 84 -8.57 -1.98 -2.74
C ASN A 84 -7.90 -1.42 -1.48
N HIS A 85 -8.66 -0.70 -0.63
CA HIS A 85 -8.12 -0.04 0.55
C HIS A 85 -8.93 -0.38 1.81
N GLN A 86 -8.31 -1.08 2.74
CA GLN A 86 -8.94 -1.49 4.00
C GLN A 86 -8.26 -0.89 5.23
N SER A 87 -6.96 -0.61 5.16
CA SER A 87 -6.16 -0.20 6.32
C SER A 87 -5.02 0.74 5.91
N LEU A 88 -4.52 1.53 6.87
CA LEU A 88 -3.27 2.27 6.66
C LEU A 88 -2.06 1.32 6.42
N PHE A 89 -2.19 0.06 6.85
CA PHE A 89 -1.15 -0.95 6.68
C PHE A 89 -1.11 -1.55 5.27
N ASP A 90 -2.10 -1.27 4.41
CA ASP A 90 -2.10 -1.76 3.01
C ASP A 90 -0.87 -1.24 2.25
N ILE A 91 -0.46 0.00 2.51
CA ILE A 91 0.74 0.61 1.93
C ILE A 91 2.00 -0.15 2.35
N VAL A 92 2.08 -0.53 3.63
CA VAL A 92 3.19 -1.33 4.17
C VAL A 92 3.22 -2.72 3.52
N LEU A 93 2.05 -3.36 3.38
CA LEU A 93 1.94 -4.68 2.76
C LEU A 93 2.35 -4.65 1.29
N ILE A 94 1.80 -3.73 0.51
CA ILE A 94 2.14 -3.61 -0.92
C ILE A 94 3.65 -3.32 -1.07
N GLY A 95 4.17 -2.35 -0.34
CA GLY A 95 5.55 -1.93 -0.48
C GLY A 95 6.58 -2.95 -0.02
N GLY A 96 6.32 -3.62 1.09
CA GLY A 96 7.24 -4.66 1.58
C GLY A 96 7.19 -5.93 0.72
N LEU A 97 6.02 -6.25 0.13
CA LEU A 97 5.85 -7.40 -0.76
C LEU A 97 6.34 -7.13 -2.19
N LEU A 98 6.32 -5.88 -2.65
CA LEU A 98 6.91 -5.42 -3.91
C LEU A 98 8.27 -4.74 -3.67
N PHE A 99 9.08 -5.28 -2.78
CA PHE A 99 10.32 -4.70 -2.27
C PHE A 99 11.23 -4.11 -3.34
N SER A 100 11.51 -4.86 -4.40
CA SER A 100 12.42 -4.47 -5.49
C SER A 100 11.76 -3.67 -6.61
N ASN A 101 10.43 -3.53 -6.56
CA ASN A 101 9.65 -2.79 -7.55
C ASN A 101 9.47 -1.30 -7.15
N TYR A 102 9.94 -0.91 -5.97
CA TYR A 102 9.99 0.44 -5.40
C TYR A 102 8.70 1.25 -5.58
N PRO A 103 7.55 0.78 -5.09
CA PRO A 103 6.27 1.41 -5.37
C PRO A 103 6.15 2.83 -4.82
N LYS A 104 5.53 3.72 -5.62
CA LYS A 104 5.19 5.10 -5.28
C LYS A 104 3.70 5.19 -4.97
N TYR A 105 3.36 6.09 -4.07
CA TYR A 105 2.01 6.16 -3.50
C TYR A 105 1.42 7.54 -3.63
N VAL A 106 0.10 7.58 -3.66
CA VAL A 106 -0.68 8.81 -3.52
C VAL A 106 -1.07 8.97 -2.05
N ALA A 107 -0.66 10.06 -1.44
CA ALA A 107 -0.92 10.35 -0.03
C ALA A 107 -1.45 11.76 0.19
N LYS A 108 -2.17 11.98 1.30
CA LYS A 108 -2.56 13.31 1.73
C LYS A 108 -1.34 14.15 2.08
N LYS A 109 -1.34 15.44 1.71
CA LYS A 109 -0.24 16.38 1.99
C LYS A 109 0.13 16.48 3.48
N GLU A 110 -0.86 16.32 4.38
CA GLU A 110 -0.65 16.38 5.82
C GLU A 110 0.25 15.24 6.33
N LEU A 111 0.21 14.07 5.70
CA LEU A 111 1.05 12.92 6.05
C LEU A 111 2.54 13.14 5.73
N GLY A 112 2.85 14.16 4.92
CA GLY A 112 4.22 14.60 4.70
C GLY A 112 4.86 15.28 5.90
N ARG A 113 4.20 15.35 7.08
CA ARG A 113 4.71 16.05 8.27
C ARG A 113 4.62 15.17 9.51
N PHE A 114 5.63 15.28 10.38
CA PHE A 114 5.65 14.78 11.76
C PHE A 114 5.68 13.26 11.99
N ILE A 115 5.65 12.41 10.96
CA ILE A 115 5.72 10.96 11.16
C ILE A 115 7.09 10.46 10.69
N PRO A 116 7.97 9.98 11.61
CA PRO A 116 9.29 9.47 11.24
C PRO A 116 9.22 8.47 10.11
N SER A 117 10.19 8.45 9.23
CA SER A 117 10.29 7.65 8.00
C SER A 117 9.15 7.86 7.00
N ILE A 118 7.89 7.88 7.44
CA ILE A 118 6.73 8.02 6.55
C ILE A 118 6.76 9.39 5.87
N SER A 119 6.86 10.47 6.66
CA SER A 119 6.92 11.82 6.10
C SER A 119 8.18 12.04 5.25
N LEU A 120 9.30 11.44 5.66
CA LEU A 120 10.55 11.48 4.91
C LEU A 120 10.39 10.78 3.54
N ASN A 121 9.82 9.57 3.54
CA ASN A 121 9.55 8.83 2.30
C ASN A 121 8.56 9.56 1.39
N LEU A 122 7.46 10.06 1.95
CA LEU A 122 6.44 10.76 1.18
C LEU A 122 6.98 12.01 0.49
N LYS A 123 7.89 12.75 1.15
CA LYS A 123 8.50 13.97 0.57
C LYS A 123 9.61 13.70 -0.43
N HIS A 124 10.39 12.65 -0.21
CA HIS A 124 11.66 12.47 -0.93
C HIS A 124 11.73 11.17 -1.73
N GLY A 125 10.73 10.29 -1.60
CA GLY A 125 10.67 9.01 -2.26
C GLY A 125 10.00 9.01 -3.64
N GLY A 126 9.63 10.18 -4.19
CA GLY A 126 8.93 10.27 -5.47
C GLY A 126 7.44 9.93 -5.39
N ASN A 127 6.80 10.18 -4.25
CA ASN A 127 5.37 9.96 -4.04
C ASN A 127 4.56 11.22 -4.36
N ALA A 128 3.27 11.07 -4.71
CA ALA A 128 2.37 12.19 -4.92
C ALA A 128 1.72 12.62 -3.59
N LEU A 129 1.97 13.86 -3.17
CA LEU A 129 1.28 14.50 -2.05
C LEU A 129 0.15 15.36 -2.58
N ILE A 130 -1.08 14.98 -2.27
CA ILE A 130 -2.28 15.62 -2.81
C ILE A 130 -3.08 16.37 -1.75
N ASP A 131 -3.66 17.49 -2.20
CA ASP A 131 -4.77 18.12 -1.53
C ASP A 131 -6.07 17.49 -2.05
N ARG A 132 -6.86 16.89 -1.18
CA ARG A 132 -8.12 16.23 -1.60
C ARG A 132 -9.24 17.20 -1.93
N GLU A 133 -9.09 18.45 -1.56
CA GLU A 133 -10.05 19.52 -1.85
C GLU A 133 -9.71 20.19 -3.19
N ASP A 134 -8.45 20.10 -3.64
CA ASP A 134 -8.00 20.58 -4.93
C ASP A 134 -7.83 19.42 -5.93
N ARG A 135 -8.91 19.17 -6.69
CA ARG A 135 -8.92 18.10 -7.70
C ARG A 135 -7.89 18.30 -8.80
N THR A 136 -7.66 19.54 -9.20
CA THR A 136 -6.71 19.86 -10.28
C THR A 136 -5.29 19.56 -9.84
N GLN A 137 -4.89 20.02 -8.66
CA GLN A 137 -3.60 19.72 -8.07
C GLN A 137 -3.42 18.21 -7.88
N ALA A 138 -4.44 17.53 -7.37
CA ALA A 138 -4.36 16.09 -7.13
C ALA A 138 -4.13 15.29 -8.41
N VAL A 139 -4.86 15.58 -9.49
CA VAL A 139 -4.72 14.92 -10.79
C VAL A 139 -3.34 15.19 -11.38
N ALA A 140 -2.87 16.44 -11.36
CA ALA A 140 -1.55 16.81 -11.87
C ALA A 140 -0.42 16.11 -11.11
N ALA A 141 -0.45 16.10 -9.76
CA ALA A 141 0.57 15.44 -8.94
C ALA A 141 0.59 13.92 -9.14
N ILE A 142 -0.57 13.28 -9.34
CA ILE A 142 -0.66 11.84 -9.63
C ILE A 142 -0.06 11.54 -11.00
N ALA A 143 -0.37 12.33 -12.02
CA ALA A 143 0.14 12.14 -13.37
C ALA A 143 1.68 12.34 -13.42
N GLU A 144 2.20 13.38 -12.77
CA GLU A 144 3.64 13.63 -12.67
C GLU A 144 4.38 12.46 -11.97
N MET A 145 3.87 11.99 -10.84
CA MET A 145 4.40 10.82 -10.15
C MET A 145 4.43 9.60 -11.06
N ALA A 146 3.35 9.34 -11.77
CA ALA A 146 3.19 8.17 -12.63
C ALA A 146 4.16 8.21 -13.82
N ALA A 147 4.26 9.33 -14.52
CA ALA A 147 5.20 9.54 -15.63
C ALA A 147 6.67 9.37 -15.15
N THR A 148 7.01 9.97 -14.00
CA THR A 148 8.36 9.86 -13.43
C THR A 148 8.68 8.41 -13.04
N ALA A 149 7.72 7.68 -12.48
CA ALA A 149 7.90 6.29 -12.10
C ALA A 149 8.07 5.38 -13.33
N GLN A 150 7.29 5.60 -14.38
CA GLN A 150 7.43 4.90 -15.66
C GLN A 150 8.82 5.11 -16.26
N ALA A 151 9.29 6.36 -16.33
CA ALA A 151 10.63 6.69 -16.88
C ALA A 151 11.78 6.01 -16.09
N ARG A 152 11.52 5.60 -14.83
CA ARG A 152 12.50 4.97 -13.94
C ARG A 152 12.29 3.46 -13.78
N ASP A 153 11.33 2.87 -14.47
CA ASP A 153 10.91 1.48 -14.33
C ASP A 153 10.68 1.10 -12.85
N VAL A 154 9.87 1.89 -12.14
CA VAL A 154 9.42 1.62 -10.77
C VAL A 154 7.89 1.62 -10.71
N SER A 155 7.33 0.93 -9.72
CA SER A 155 5.89 0.79 -9.62
C SER A 155 5.20 2.06 -9.10
N VAL A 156 3.95 2.24 -9.50
CA VAL A 156 3.01 3.20 -8.92
C VAL A 156 1.83 2.48 -8.33
N VAL A 157 1.27 2.99 -7.25
CA VAL A 157 0.14 2.37 -6.54
C VAL A 157 -0.96 3.38 -6.34
N ILE A 158 -2.16 3.02 -6.76
CA ILE A 158 -3.36 3.76 -6.43
C ILE A 158 -4.38 2.90 -5.70
N LEU A 159 -5.05 3.52 -4.73
CA LEU A 159 -6.14 2.95 -3.94
C LEU A 159 -7.42 3.74 -4.28
N PRO A 160 -8.11 3.40 -5.39
CA PRO A 160 -9.12 4.29 -6.01
C PRO A 160 -10.33 4.58 -5.13
N ALA A 161 -10.62 3.76 -4.13
CA ALA A 161 -11.69 4.02 -3.16
C ALA A 161 -11.48 5.35 -2.40
N GLY A 162 -10.23 5.84 -2.31
CA GLY A 162 -9.87 7.10 -1.68
C GLY A 162 -10.10 7.14 -0.16
N THR A 163 -10.83 6.19 0.39
CA THR A 163 -11.10 6.01 1.81
C THR A 163 -10.95 4.54 2.19
N ARG A 164 -10.52 4.29 3.43
CA ARG A 164 -10.38 2.92 3.96
C ARG A 164 -11.74 2.32 4.28
N SER A 165 -11.92 1.05 3.95
CA SER A 165 -13.06 0.27 4.41
C SER A 165 -12.87 -0.13 5.87
N ARG A 166 -13.88 0.12 6.73
CA ARG A 166 -13.83 -0.25 8.15
C ARG A 166 -14.38 -1.65 8.45
N ASP A 167 -15.06 -2.22 7.48
CA ASP A 167 -15.73 -3.54 7.56
C ASP A 167 -15.23 -4.54 6.52
N GLY A 168 -14.23 -4.13 5.75
CA GLY A 168 -13.65 -4.91 4.66
C GLY A 168 -14.44 -4.81 3.35
N ARG A 169 -15.64 -4.19 3.31
CA ARG A 169 -16.41 -4.08 2.07
C ARG A 169 -15.70 -3.18 1.06
N LEU A 170 -15.78 -3.56 -0.21
CA LEU A 170 -15.23 -2.75 -1.28
C LEU A 170 -16.14 -1.55 -1.56
N GLY A 171 -15.62 -0.35 -1.33
CA GLY A 171 -16.29 0.88 -1.73
C GLY A 171 -16.21 1.13 -3.26
N PRO A 172 -16.96 2.12 -3.76
CA PRO A 172 -16.87 2.53 -5.16
C PRO A 172 -15.50 3.09 -5.49
N PHE A 173 -14.96 2.76 -6.66
CA PHE A 173 -13.70 3.33 -7.14
C PHE A 173 -13.93 4.73 -7.73
N ARG A 174 -13.10 5.68 -7.32
CA ARG A 174 -13.06 7.03 -7.87
C ARG A 174 -12.16 7.03 -9.11
N ARG A 175 -12.73 7.25 -10.27
CA ARG A 175 -12.04 7.10 -11.56
C ARG A 175 -10.92 8.12 -11.78
N GLY A 176 -11.15 9.40 -11.49
CA GLY A 176 -10.27 10.48 -11.94
C GLY A 176 -8.79 10.33 -11.58
N GLY A 177 -8.46 9.98 -10.32
CA GLY A 177 -7.06 9.75 -9.93
C GLY A 177 -6.48 8.47 -10.53
N ALA A 178 -7.29 7.41 -10.65
CA ALA A 178 -6.85 6.15 -11.25
C ALA A 178 -6.59 6.31 -12.76
N GLU A 179 -7.49 6.95 -13.48
CA GLU A 179 -7.34 7.25 -14.90
C GLU A 179 -6.13 8.16 -15.17
N ALA A 180 -5.91 9.20 -14.34
CA ALA A 180 -4.74 10.06 -14.46
C ALA A 180 -3.43 9.30 -14.29
N MET A 181 -3.35 8.40 -13.28
CA MET A 181 -2.18 7.55 -13.07
C MET A 181 -1.97 6.60 -14.24
N LEU A 182 -3.04 5.91 -14.67
CA LEU A 182 -2.97 4.92 -15.74
C LEU A 182 -2.66 5.55 -17.09
N ALA A 183 -3.17 6.75 -17.38
CA ALA A 183 -2.86 7.49 -18.60
C ALA A 183 -1.40 7.98 -18.65
N ALA A 184 -0.88 8.45 -17.50
CA ALA A 184 0.49 8.97 -17.42
C ALA A 184 1.57 7.87 -17.31
N ALA A 185 1.18 6.66 -16.92
CA ALA A 185 2.04 5.47 -16.86
C ALA A 185 1.56 4.41 -17.86
N ASP A 186 1.35 4.78 -19.10
CA ASP A 186 0.71 3.98 -20.15
C ASP A 186 1.54 2.77 -20.61
N CYS A 187 2.86 2.78 -20.40
CA CYS A 187 3.76 1.66 -20.70
C CYS A 187 3.89 0.67 -19.53
N LEU A 188 3.51 1.03 -18.30
CA LEU A 188 3.57 0.10 -17.18
C LEU A 188 2.42 -0.91 -17.23
N PRO A 189 2.70 -2.23 -17.15
CA PRO A 189 1.66 -3.24 -17.03
C PRO A 189 0.79 -3.00 -15.79
N VAL A 190 -0.53 -3.18 -15.91
CA VAL A 190 -1.47 -2.95 -14.80
C VAL A 190 -1.65 -4.21 -13.99
N VAL A 191 -1.34 -4.15 -12.70
CA VAL A 191 -1.51 -5.28 -11.77
C VAL A 191 -2.65 -5.00 -10.80
N PRO A 192 -3.75 -5.76 -10.82
CA PRO A 192 -4.76 -5.72 -9.78
C PRO A 192 -4.19 -6.33 -8.49
N ALA A 193 -4.22 -5.59 -7.39
CA ALA A 193 -3.83 -6.09 -6.09
C ALA A 193 -5.03 -6.15 -5.15
N VAL A 194 -5.17 -7.28 -4.45
CA VAL A 194 -6.31 -7.53 -3.57
C VAL A 194 -5.80 -7.76 -2.15
N ILE A 195 -6.37 -7.04 -1.20
CA ILE A 195 -6.06 -7.16 0.22
C ILE A 195 -7.35 -7.48 0.97
N ASP A 196 -7.35 -8.53 1.78
CA ASP A 196 -8.45 -8.81 2.70
C ASP A 196 -7.95 -9.11 4.11
N GLY A 197 -8.72 -8.67 5.10
CA GLY A 197 -8.43 -8.87 6.51
C GLY A 197 -7.59 -7.76 7.17
N SER A 198 -6.94 -6.87 6.43
CA SER A 198 -6.12 -5.78 7.01
C SER A 198 -6.96 -4.77 7.80
N TRP A 199 -8.25 -4.58 7.49
CA TRP A 199 -9.18 -3.76 8.26
C TRP A 199 -9.35 -4.24 9.71
N ARG A 200 -9.20 -5.54 9.95
CA ARG A 200 -9.32 -6.14 11.28
C ARG A 200 -8.22 -5.67 12.22
N LEU A 201 -7.04 -5.33 11.70
CA LEU A 201 -5.92 -4.80 12.50
C LEU A 201 -6.27 -3.46 13.18
N LEU A 202 -7.20 -2.71 12.59
CA LEU A 202 -7.66 -1.42 13.11
C LEU A 202 -9.10 -1.45 13.64
N ARG A 203 -9.65 -2.64 13.89
CA ARG A 203 -11.03 -2.83 14.33
C ARG A 203 -11.38 -2.06 15.61
N ASN A 204 -10.40 -1.91 16.51
CA ASN A 204 -10.56 -1.18 17.77
C ASN A 204 -9.96 0.25 17.68
N GLY A 205 -9.92 0.87 16.50
CA GLY A 205 -9.11 2.04 16.23
C GLY A 205 -7.64 1.61 16.01
N LEU A 206 -6.70 2.18 16.77
CA LEU A 206 -5.30 1.74 16.71
C LEU A 206 -4.94 0.73 17.81
N MET A 207 -5.75 0.60 18.86
CA MET A 207 -5.44 -0.17 20.06
C MET A 207 -6.68 -0.78 20.72
N PRO A 208 -6.58 -1.99 21.22
CA PRO A 208 -5.54 -2.96 20.97
C PRO A 208 -5.64 -3.58 19.56
N VAL A 209 -4.50 -3.98 19.01
CA VAL A 209 -4.43 -4.74 17.75
C VAL A 209 -4.92 -6.17 18.04
N PRO A 210 -5.92 -6.68 17.33
CA PRO A 210 -6.40 -8.04 17.54
C PRO A 210 -5.33 -9.08 17.24
N PHE A 211 -5.01 -9.93 18.20
CA PHE A 211 -4.03 -10.99 18.06
C PHE A 211 -4.49 -12.10 17.10
N GLY A 212 -3.58 -12.53 16.24
CA GLY A 212 -3.83 -13.66 15.34
C GLY A 212 -4.64 -13.26 14.08
N THR A 213 -4.66 -11.99 13.72
CA THR A 213 -5.32 -11.53 12.49
C THR A 213 -4.68 -12.19 11.27
N VAL A 214 -5.52 -12.70 10.35
CA VAL A 214 -5.08 -13.21 9.06
C VAL A 214 -5.34 -12.14 8.00
N VAL A 215 -4.32 -11.83 7.22
CA VAL A 215 -4.38 -10.91 6.08
C VAL A 215 -4.00 -11.69 4.82
N ARG A 216 -4.84 -11.64 3.80
CA ARG A 216 -4.57 -12.21 2.47
C ARG A 216 -4.20 -11.07 1.53
N VAL A 217 -3.15 -11.26 0.74
CA VAL A 217 -2.71 -10.31 -0.30
C VAL A 217 -2.51 -11.09 -1.60
N ARG A 218 -3.11 -10.61 -2.68
CA ARG A 218 -2.89 -11.18 -4.02
C ARG A 218 -2.43 -10.09 -4.97
N PHE A 219 -1.39 -10.38 -5.72
CA PHE A 219 -1.02 -9.65 -6.93
C PHE A 219 -1.46 -10.50 -8.13
N GLY A 220 -2.48 -10.04 -8.82
CA GLY A 220 -3.05 -10.74 -9.97
C GLY A 220 -2.13 -10.71 -11.19
N GLU A 221 -2.58 -11.31 -12.28
CA GLU A 221 -1.86 -11.25 -13.55
C GLU A 221 -1.85 -9.83 -14.11
N PRO A 222 -0.73 -9.38 -14.69
CA PRO A 222 -0.69 -8.11 -15.40
C PRO A 222 -1.75 -8.10 -16.51
N LEU A 223 -2.61 -7.09 -16.48
CA LEU A 223 -3.63 -6.90 -17.51
C LEU A 223 -3.00 -6.32 -18.77
N SER A 224 -3.33 -6.92 -19.92
CA SER A 224 -2.99 -6.35 -21.21
C SER A 224 -3.64 -4.98 -21.38
N ARG A 225 -2.90 -4.05 -21.97
CA ARG A 225 -3.41 -2.70 -22.23
C ARG A 225 -2.97 -2.21 -23.59
N HIS A 226 -3.71 -1.22 -24.11
CA HIS A 226 -3.40 -0.49 -25.33
C HIS A 226 -3.29 1.01 -25.02
N ALA A 227 -2.64 1.75 -25.87
CA ALA A 227 -2.56 3.20 -25.73
C ALA A 227 -3.97 3.82 -25.66
N GLY A 228 -4.21 4.67 -24.66
CA GLY A 228 -5.50 5.35 -24.48
C GLY A 228 -6.57 4.55 -23.71
N ASP A 229 -6.30 3.32 -23.28
CA ASP A 229 -7.30 2.45 -22.61
C ASP A 229 -7.38 2.62 -21.07
N ALA A 230 -6.88 3.72 -20.53
CA ALA A 230 -6.76 3.94 -19.09
C ALA A 230 -8.07 3.66 -18.31
N ALA A 231 -9.22 4.07 -18.86
CA ALA A 231 -10.53 3.83 -18.25
C ALA A 231 -10.90 2.33 -18.29
N ASP A 232 -10.76 1.67 -19.44
CA ASP A 232 -11.09 0.24 -19.60
C ASP A 232 -10.22 -0.65 -18.72
N VAL A 233 -8.89 -0.45 -18.73
CA VAL A 233 -8.00 -1.26 -17.92
C VAL A 233 -8.23 -1.02 -16.41
N GLY A 234 -8.61 0.18 -16.02
CA GLY A 234 -9.02 0.50 -14.65
C GLY A 234 -10.27 -0.26 -14.23
N GLU A 235 -11.28 -0.33 -15.11
CA GLU A 235 -12.50 -1.11 -14.87
C GLU A 235 -12.23 -2.62 -14.82
N ARG A 236 -11.36 -3.13 -15.69
CA ARG A 236 -10.94 -4.54 -15.64
C ARG A 236 -10.23 -4.87 -14.33
N ALA A 237 -9.36 -4.00 -13.85
CA ALA A 237 -8.70 -4.15 -12.56
C ALA A 237 -9.72 -4.15 -11.41
N GLU A 238 -10.71 -3.25 -11.42
CA GLU A 238 -11.79 -3.23 -10.43
C GLU A 238 -12.61 -4.52 -10.45
N ARG A 239 -13.00 -5.01 -11.63
CA ARG A 239 -13.75 -6.28 -11.77
C ARG A 239 -12.97 -7.46 -11.18
N GLU A 240 -11.67 -7.56 -11.47
CA GLU A 240 -10.82 -8.64 -10.94
C GLU A 240 -10.70 -8.56 -9.41
N ILE A 241 -10.53 -7.36 -8.84
CA ILE A 241 -10.50 -7.14 -7.39
C ILE A 241 -11.82 -7.57 -6.75
N ARG A 242 -12.96 -7.18 -7.32
CA ARG A 242 -14.29 -7.56 -6.84
C ARG A 242 -14.49 -9.07 -6.87
N ARG A 243 -14.14 -9.71 -7.99
CA ARG A 243 -14.25 -11.16 -8.18
C ARG A 243 -13.42 -11.92 -7.14
N THR A 244 -12.17 -11.54 -6.97
CA THR A 244 -11.25 -12.19 -6.01
C THR A 244 -11.75 -12.02 -4.56
N LEU A 245 -12.18 -10.82 -4.16
CA LEU A 245 -12.73 -10.61 -2.82
C LEU A 245 -14.01 -11.43 -2.58
N ALA A 246 -14.88 -11.53 -3.59
CA ALA A 246 -16.11 -12.33 -3.50
C ALA A 246 -15.78 -13.82 -3.34
N ALA A 247 -14.86 -14.35 -4.13
CA ALA A 247 -14.40 -15.73 -4.05
C ALA A 247 -13.82 -16.05 -2.65
N TRP A 248 -12.91 -15.22 -2.15
CA TRP A 248 -12.30 -15.43 -0.82
C TRP A 248 -13.30 -15.41 0.33
N ARG A 249 -14.38 -14.66 0.21
CA ARG A 249 -15.44 -14.58 1.23
C ARG A 249 -16.45 -15.70 1.15
N ALA A 250 -16.59 -16.32 0.00
CA ALA A 250 -17.40 -17.53 -0.15
C ALA A 250 -16.72 -18.76 0.46
N GLU A 251 -15.38 -18.73 0.65
CA GLU A 251 -14.59 -19.79 1.29
C GLU A 251 -14.61 -19.71 2.84
N THR A 252 -15.16 -18.64 3.43
CA THR A 252 -15.09 -18.36 4.89
C THR A 252 -16.44 -18.50 5.56
#